data_25b5354eeb3ec45c445566e3cb78b33b
#
_entry.id   25b5354eeb3ec45c445566e3cb78b33b
#
_cell.length_a   1.000
_cell.length_b   1.000
_cell.length_c   1.000
_cell.angle_alpha   90.00
_cell.angle_beta   90.00
_cell.angle_gamma   90.00
#
_symmetry.space_group_name_H-M   'P 1'
#
loop_
_entity.id
_entity.type
_entity.pdbx_description
1 polymer ?
#
loop_
_entity_poly.entity_id
_entity_poly.type
_entity_poly.pdbx_seq_one_letter_code
_entity_poly.pdbx_strand_id
1 'polypeptide(L)'
;MPGGLWPKIGSDAQVTTAVRGAAVVLGAYFIGFLIFAILAQRGLVGDGAGYFLRLLVRRTVVSPEVSRWAANLLTEWPVLLALSAGITDTTTLSCLYSLGLFYPSAATLALSWLLLAPGHKGLFALPLLSLVFGWMGSSYGIIS
;
A
#
# COMPACT_ATOMS: atom_id res chain seq x y z
N MET A 1 -2.83 -9.82 52.40
CA MET A 1 -3.37 -9.67 51.03
C MET A 1 -2.24 -9.90 50.06
N PRO A 2 -2.25 -10.92 49.20
CA PRO A 2 -1.13 -11.23 48.34
C PRO A 2 -1.12 -10.24 47.16
N GLY A 3 0.05 -9.61 46.94
CA GLY A 3 0.31 -8.64 45.92
C GLY A 3 0.17 -9.21 44.51
N GLY A 4 -0.26 -8.35 43.61
CA GLY A 4 -0.75 -8.57 42.25
C GLY A 4 0.01 -9.54 41.41
N LEU A 5 -0.76 -10.47 40.84
CA LEU A 5 -0.40 -11.50 39.84
C LEU A 5 -0.16 -10.95 38.42
N TRP A 6 -0.04 -9.63 38.26
CA TRP A 6 0.23 -9.07 36.93
C TRP A 6 1.73 -8.89 36.74
N PRO A 7 2.33 -9.50 35.70
CA PRO A 7 3.71 -9.24 35.37
C PRO A 7 3.86 -7.74 35.13
N LYS A 8 4.85 -7.12 35.78
CA LYS A 8 5.24 -5.73 35.49
C LYS A 8 5.57 -5.68 34.00
N ILE A 9 4.65 -5.16 33.21
CA ILE A 9 4.91 -4.78 31.83
C ILE A 9 6.10 -3.84 31.89
N GLY A 10 7.17 -4.15 31.11
CA GLY A 10 8.43 -3.44 31.17
C GLY A 10 8.26 -1.91 31.18
N SER A 11 9.25 -1.19 31.69
CA SER A 11 9.15 0.25 31.84
C SER A 11 8.63 0.90 30.54
N ASP A 12 7.83 1.93 30.62
CA ASP A 12 7.23 2.63 29.48
C ASP A 12 8.27 2.97 28.37
N ALA A 13 9.50 3.20 28.77
CA ALA A 13 10.63 3.43 27.86
C ALA A 13 10.98 2.19 27.02
N GLN A 14 10.94 0.99 27.59
CA GLN A 14 11.23 -0.26 26.84
C GLN A 14 10.12 -0.60 25.86
N VAL A 15 8.87 -0.43 26.25
CA VAL A 15 7.70 -0.63 25.36
C VAL A 15 7.77 0.36 24.19
N THR A 16 8.08 1.62 24.45
CA THR A 16 8.20 2.65 23.42
C THR A 16 9.33 2.33 22.43
N THR A 17 10.47 1.84 22.91
CA THR A 17 11.61 1.46 22.05
C THR A 17 11.29 0.24 21.19
N ALA A 18 10.64 -0.78 21.76
CA ALA A 18 10.22 -1.97 21.01
C ALA A 18 9.20 -1.63 19.93
N VAL A 19 8.20 -0.78 20.23
CA VAL A 19 7.20 -0.32 19.25
C VAL A 19 7.84 0.48 18.12
N ARG A 20 8.81 1.36 18.42
CA ARG A 20 9.54 2.09 17.39
C ARG A 20 10.37 1.16 16.51
N GLY A 21 11.07 0.19 17.10
CA GLY A 21 11.84 -0.80 16.37
C GLY A 21 10.93 -1.62 15.42
N ALA A 22 9.81 -2.11 15.92
CA ALA A 22 8.84 -2.84 15.12
C ALA A 22 8.29 -1.97 13.95
N ALA A 23 7.96 -0.71 14.20
CA ALA A 23 7.49 0.20 13.15
C ALA A 23 8.52 0.45 12.06
N VAL A 24 9.81 0.57 12.41
CA VAL A 24 10.91 0.71 11.44
C VAL A 24 11.06 -0.55 10.60
N VAL A 25 11.06 -1.73 11.22
CA VAL A 25 11.18 -3.02 10.50
C VAL A 25 10.01 -3.24 9.55
N LEU A 26 8.77 -3.02 10.04
CA LEU A 26 7.57 -3.16 9.22
C LEU A 26 7.54 -2.12 8.10
N GLY A 27 7.97 -0.89 8.35
CA GLY A 27 8.08 0.15 7.34
C GLY A 27 9.09 -0.20 6.25
N ALA A 28 10.27 -0.70 6.63
CA ALA A 28 11.29 -1.16 5.69
C ALA A 28 10.78 -2.35 4.84
N TYR A 29 10.11 -3.31 5.47
CA TYR A 29 9.47 -4.43 4.77
C TYR A 29 8.41 -3.94 3.78
N PHE A 30 7.56 -3.00 4.19
CA PHE A 30 6.54 -2.42 3.33
C PHE A 30 7.13 -1.72 2.10
N ILE A 31 8.16 -0.89 2.29
CA ILE A 31 8.86 -0.20 1.19
C ILE A 31 9.51 -1.21 0.25
N GLY A 32 10.21 -2.21 0.79
CA GLY A 32 10.82 -3.27 -0.01
C GLY A 32 9.78 -4.05 -0.83
N PHE A 33 8.65 -4.40 -0.22
CA PHE A 33 7.55 -5.06 -0.92
C PHE A 33 6.93 -4.16 -2.00
N LEU A 34 6.76 -2.87 -1.74
CA LEU A 34 6.23 -1.90 -2.71
C LEU A 34 7.14 -1.84 -3.95
N ILE A 35 8.45 -1.68 -3.74
CA ILE A 35 9.44 -1.66 -4.82
C ILE A 35 9.39 -2.98 -5.61
N PHE A 36 9.38 -4.11 -4.92
CA PHE A 36 9.25 -5.43 -5.54
C PHE A 36 7.97 -5.55 -6.37
N ALA A 37 6.81 -5.14 -5.83
CA ALA A 37 5.53 -5.23 -6.50
C ALA A 37 5.48 -4.38 -7.78
N ILE A 38 6.12 -3.21 -7.78
CA ILE A 38 6.21 -2.33 -8.95
C ILE A 38 7.12 -2.98 -10.00
N LEU A 39 8.33 -3.38 -9.62
CA LEU A 39 9.31 -3.96 -10.55
C LEU A 39 8.87 -5.33 -11.11
N ALA A 40 8.21 -6.13 -10.29
CA ALA A 40 7.62 -7.40 -10.71
C ALA A 40 6.26 -7.25 -11.44
N GLN A 41 5.82 -6.00 -11.70
CA GLN A 41 4.58 -5.69 -12.42
C GLN A 41 3.35 -6.41 -11.84
N ARG A 42 3.30 -6.51 -10.49
CA ARG A 42 2.23 -7.24 -9.78
C ARG A 42 0.83 -6.71 -10.08
N GLY A 43 0.70 -5.47 -10.54
CA GLY A 43 -0.56 -4.90 -10.99
C GLY A 43 -1.17 -5.62 -12.19
N LEU A 44 -0.39 -6.40 -12.95
CA LEU A 44 -0.89 -7.17 -14.09
C LEU A 44 -1.40 -8.57 -13.73
N VAL A 45 -1.31 -8.97 -12.47
CA VAL A 45 -1.78 -10.29 -12.02
C VAL A 45 -3.32 -10.32 -11.97
N GLY A 46 -3.91 -11.44 -12.37
CA GLY A 46 -5.35 -11.60 -12.42
C GLY A 46 -6.01 -10.66 -13.42
N ASP A 47 -7.08 -9.99 -13.01
CA ASP A 47 -7.84 -9.07 -13.87
C ASP A 47 -7.09 -7.79 -14.24
N GLY A 48 -5.99 -7.48 -13.55
CA GLY A 48 -5.20 -6.28 -13.76
C GLY A 48 -4.68 -6.14 -15.19
N ALA A 49 -4.26 -7.24 -15.82
CA ALA A 49 -3.84 -7.23 -17.22
C ALA A 49 -4.96 -6.78 -18.17
N GLY A 50 -6.20 -7.26 -17.92
CA GLY A 50 -7.36 -6.87 -18.71
C GLY A 50 -7.72 -5.39 -18.57
N TYR A 51 -7.65 -4.85 -17.35
CA TYR A 51 -7.84 -3.41 -17.10
C TYR A 51 -6.73 -2.58 -17.74
N PHE A 52 -5.48 -2.99 -17.60
CA PHE A 52 -4.33 -2.31 -18.20
C PHE A 52 -4.45 -2.25 -19.73
N LEU A 53 -4.79 -3.35 -20.40
CA LEU A 53 -5.01 -3.36 -21.84
C LEU A 53 -6.15 -2.42 -22.27
N ARG A 54 -7.26 -2.41 -21.54
CA ARG A 54 -8.37 -1.48 -21.82
C ARG A 54 -7.94 -0.03 -21.65
N LEU A 55 -7.12 0.27 -20.63
CA LEU A 55 -6.56 1.60 -20.38
C LEU A 55 -5.67 2.06 -21.55
N LEU A 56 -4.80 1.19 -22.04
CA LEU A 56 -3.92 1.48 -23.18
C LEU A 56 -4.72 1.77 -24.48
N VAL A 57 -5.78 0.99 -24.72
CA VAL A 57 -6.62 1.13 -25.92
C VAL A 57 -7.50 2.38 -25.85
N ARG A 58 -8.15 2.60 -24.71
CA ARG A 58 -9.13 3.68 -24.55
C ARG A 58 -8.50 5.02 -24.21
N ARG A 59 -7.32 5.02 -23.61
CA ARG A 59 -6.61 6.20 -23.07
C ARG A 59 -7.47 7.05 -22.13
N THR A 60 -8.39 6.41 -21.43
CA THR A 60 -9.31 7.03 -20.48
C THR A 60 -9.48 6.12 -19.28
N VAL A 61 -9.93 6.68 -18.16
CA VAL A 61 -10.22 5.88 -16.95
C VAL A 61 -11.17 4.73 -17.27
N VAL A 62 -10.78 3.52 -16.93
CA VAL A 62 -11.56 2.31 -17.15
C VAL A 62 -12.36 2.01 -15.88
N SER A 63 -13.61 2.41 -15.86
CA SER A 63 -14.52 2.07 -14.76
C SER A 63 -15.77 1.39 -15.30
N PRO A 64 -16.01 0.10 -14.99
CA PRO A 64 -17.25 -0.56 -15.30
C PRO A 64 -18.41 -0.06 -14.42
N GLU A 65 -18.09 0.52 -13.26
CA GLU A 65 -19.06 1.00 -12.27
C GLU A 65 -18.75 2.45 -11.91
N VAL A 66 -19.77 3.30 -11.92
CA VAL A 66 -19.66 4.72 -11.57
C VAL A 66 -19.14 4.91 -10.15
N SER A 67 -19.51 4.03 -9.22
CA SER A 67 -19.07 4.05 -7.82
C SER A 67 -17.55 3.87 -7.64
N ARG A 68 -16.89 3.22 -8.60
CA ARG A 68 -15.44 2.96 -8.57
C ARG A 68 -14.62 3.97 -9.37
N TRP A 69 -15.29 4.90 -10.06
CA TRP A 69 -14.61 5.84 -10.96
C TRP A 69 -13.50 6.63 -10.26
N ALA A 70 -13.78 7.17 -9.08
CA ALA A 70 -12.79 7.95 -8.31
C ALA A 70 -11.59 7.09 -7.87
N ALA A 71 -11.83 5.85 -7.44
CA ALA A 71 -10.76 4.92 -7.08
C ALA A 71 -9.89 4.57 -8.29
N ASN A 72 -10.54 4.26 -9.44
CA ASN A 72 -9.84 3.96 -10.66
C ASN A 72 -9.07 5.17 -11.21
N LEU A 73 -9.63 6.37 -11.11
CA LEU A 73 -8.91 7.60 -11.46
C LEU A 73 -7.61 7.71 -10.64
N LEU A 74 -7.69 7.50 -9.32
CA LEU A 74 -6.51 7.55 -8.44
C LEU A 74 -5.47 6.49 -8.79
N THR A 75 -5.87 5.32 -9.24
CA THR A 75 -4.93 4.23 -9.56
C THR A 75 -4.39 4.30 -10.98
N GLU A 76 -5.16 4.81 -11.93
CA GLU A 76 -4.83 4.81 -13.36
C GLU A 76 -4.15 6.11 -13.84
N TRP A 77 -4.24 7.21 -13.06
CA TRP A 77 -3.71 8.51 -13.49
C TRP A 77 -2.20 8.51 -13.82
N PRO A 78 -1.30 7.72 -13.16
CA PRO A 78 0.12 7.75 -13.53
C PRO A 78 0.35 7.26 -14.96
N VAL A 79 -0.42 6.24 -15.38
CA VAL A 79 -0.36 5.70 -16.74
C VAL A 79 -0.94 6.71 -17.74
N LEU A 80 -2.08 7.33 -17.41
CA LEU A 80 -2.70 8.33 -18.28
C LEU A 80 -1.80 9.54 -18.50
N LEU A 81 -1.10 10.01 -17.46
CA LEU A 81 -0.09 11.07 -17.60
C LEU A 81 1.07 10.65 -18.49
N ALA A 82 1.59 9.44 -18.31
CA ALA A 82 2.68 8.93 -19.14
C ALA A 82 2.27 8.81 -20.61
N LEU A 83 1.05 8.31 -20.87
CA LEU A 83 0.49 8.25 -22.23
C LEU A 83 0.32 9.64 -22.85
N SER A 84 -0.14 10.62 -22.07
CA SER A 84 -0.27 12.01 -22.52
C SER A 84 1.09 12.67 -22.80
N ALA A 85 2.13 12.25 -22.10
CA ALA A 85 3.52 12.66 -22.34
C ALA A 85 4.19 11.92 -23.51
N GLY A 86 3.47 11.00 -24.20
CA GLY A 86 3.99 10.26 -25.34
C GLY A 86 4.81 9.03 -25.00
N ILE A 87 4.81 8.57 -23.74
CA ILE A 87 5.47 7.34 -23.32
C ILE A 87 4.68 6.15 -23.86
N THR A 88 5.32 5.31 -24.67
CA THR A 88 4.70 4.13 -25.31
C THR A 88 5.36 2.81 -24.90
N ASP A 89 6.45 2.88 -24.13
CA ASP A 89 7.13 1.67 -23.64
C ASP A 89 6.24 0.91 -22.65
N THR A 90 5.86 -0.31 -23.04
CA THR A 90 4.93 -1.15 -22.30
C THR A 90 5.47 -1.52 -20.92
N THR A 91 6.80 -1.69 -20.78
CA THR A 91 7.42 -2.01 -19.50
C THR A 91 7.27 -0.84 -18.53
N THR A 92 7.58 0.36 -18.95
CA THR A 92 7.41 1.58 -18.17
C THR A 92 5.94 1.78 -17.78
N LEU A 93 5.02 1.63 -18.73
CA LEU A 93 3.58 1.79 -18.47
C LEU A 93 3.04 0.75 -17.49
N SER A 94 3.51 -0.51 -17.56
CA SER A 94 3.10 -1.55 -16.62
C SER A 94 3.67 -1.35 -15.21
N CYS A 95 4.89 -0.82 -15.08
CA CYS A 95 5.44 -0.39 -13.79
C CYS A 95 4.64 0.79 -13.21
N LEU A 96 4.27 1.77 -14.03
CA LEU A 96 3.43 2.90 -13.60
C LEU A 96 2.02 2.45 -13.20
N TYR A 97 1.44 1.47 -13.90
CA TYR A 97 0.17 0.88 -13.51
C TYR A 97 0.26 0.18 -12.16
N SER A 98 1.29 -0.61 -11.94
CA SER A 98 1.56 -1.25 -10.65
C SER A 98 1.80 -0.21 -9.55
N LEU A 99 2.56 0.86 -9.83
CA LEU A 99 2.72 1.98 -8.91
C LEU A 99 1.35 2.59 -8.57
N GLY A 100 0.50 2.85 -9.56
CA GLY A 100 -0.84 3.40 -9.39
C GLY A 100 -1.71 2.58 -8.44
N LEU A 101 -1.61 1.26 -8.47
CA LEU A 101 -2.35 0.36 -7.59
C LEU A 101 -1.84 0.38 -6.13
N PHE A 102 -0.56 0.57 -5.93
CA PHE A 102 0.05 0.45 -4.59
C PHE A 102 0.33 1.78 -3.89
N TYR A 103 0.55 2.89 -4.63
CA TYR A 103 0.89 4.17 -4.00
C TYR A 103 -0.22 4.74 -3.08
N PRO A 104 -1.55 4.53 -3.34
CA PRO A 104 -2.55 5.07 -2.43
C PRO A 104 -2.42 4.50 -1.01
N SER A 105 -2.03 3.24 -0.89
CA SER A 105 -1.75 2.61 0.41
C SER A 105 -0.54 3.26 1.10
N ALA A 106 0.52 3.54 0.35
CA ALA A 106 1.69 4.24 0.88
C ALA A 106 1.36 5.67 1.30
N ALA A 107 0.56 6.39 0.48
CA ALA A 107 0.10 7.74 0.79
C ALA A 107 -0.77 7.77 2.06
N THR A 108 -1.67 6.79 2.21
CA THR A 108 -2.51 6.66 3.41
C THR A 108 -1.66 6.43 4.67
N LEU A 109 -0.62 5.58 4.59
CA LEU A 109 0.30 5.40 5.71
C LEU A 109 1.08 6.67 6.03
N ALA A 110 1.62 7.35 5.01
CA ALA A 110 2.34 8.60 5.21
C ALA A 110 1.44 9.66 5.86
N LEU A 111 0.21 9.80 5.39
CA LEU A 111 -0.78 10.71 5.96
C LEU A 111 -1.12 10.33 7.41
N SER A 112 -1.33 9.05 7.69
CA SER A 112 -1.56 8.56 9.06
C SER A 112 -0.40 8.91 9.98
N TRP A 113 0.84 8.76 9.52
CA TRP A 113 2.03 9.14 10.29
C TRP A 113 2.10 10.65 10.55
N LEU A 114 1.76 11.47 9.56
CA LEU A 114 1.79 12.93 9.69
C LEU A 114 0.71 13.44 10.65
N LEU A 115 -0.49 12.85 10.60
CA LEU A 115 -1.63 13.26 11.42
C LEU A 115 -1.52 12.80 12.89
N LEU A 116 -0.75 11.75 13.17
CA LEU A 116 -0.55 11.30 14.55
C LEU A 116 0.28 12.30 15.35
N ALA A 117 -0.26 12.72 16.49
CA ALA A 117 0.46 13.58 17.44
C ALA A 117 1.76 12.90 17.93
N PRO A 118 2.82 13.67 18.25
CA PRO A 118 4.12 13.12 18.64
C PRO A 118 4.05 12.08 19.77
N GLY A 119 3.18 12.29 20.77
CA GLY A 119 2.99 11.35 21.88
C GLY A 119 2.23 10.06 21.52
N HIS A 120 1.58 10.02 20.35
CA HIS A 120 0.75 8.89 19.91
C HIS A 120 1.34 8.15 18.70
N LYS A 121 2.58 8.43 18.32
CA LYS A 121 3.24 7.77 17.17
C LYS A 121 3.29 6.23 17.27
N GLY A 122 3.22 5.65 18.48
CA GLY A 122 3.09 4.21 18.67
C GLY A 122 1.82 3.61 18.05
N LEU A 123 0.74 4.37 17.95
CA LEU A 123 -0.50 3.92 17.32
C LEU A 123 -0.36 3.70 15.80
N PHE A 124 0.71 4.20 15.19
CA PHE A 124 1.00 3.96 13.77
C PHE A 124 1.18 2.47 13.43
N ALA A 125 1.53 1.64 14.41
CA ALA A 125 1.58 0.20 14.21
C ALA A 125 0.25 -0.40 13.75
N LEU A 126 -0.89 0.17 14.15
CA LEU A 126 -2.22 -0.35 13.79
C LEU A 126 -2.53 -0.24 12.29
N PRO A 127 -2.46 0.94 11.65
CA PRO A 127 -2.68 1.04 10.20
C PRO A 127 -1.62 0.26 9.40
N LEU A 128 -0.38 0.20 9.89
CA LEU A 128 0.67 -0.57 9.23
C LEU A 128 0.39 -2.07 9.26
N LEU A 129 0.00 -2.63 10.41
CA LEU A 129 -0.40 -4.04 10.54
C LEU A 129 -1.63 -4.35 9.68
N SER A 130 -2.65 -3.49 9.73
CA SER A 130 -3.87 -3.65 8.91
C SER A 130 -3.53 -3.75 7.41
N LEU A 131 -2.62 -2.90 6.94
CA LEU A 131 -2.19 -2.93 5.55
C LEU A 131 -1.42 -4.21 5.20
N VAL A 132 -0.47 -4.63 6.05
CA VAL A 132 0.30 -5.87 5.84
C VAL A 132 -0.64 -7.07 5.79
N PHE A 133 -1.57 -7.20 6.73
CA PHE A 133 -2.56 -8.29 6.73
C PHE A 133 -3.51 -8.21 5.53
N GLY A 134 -3.96 -7.04 5.14
CA GLY A 134 -4.78 -6.84 3.95
C GLY A 134 -4.07 -7.28 2.67
N TRP A 135 -2.78 -6.97 2.55
CA TRP A 135 -1.97 -7.39 1.40
C TRP A 135 -1.67 -8.89 1.39
N MET A 136 -1.37 -9.47 2.54
CA MET A 136 -1.23 -10.93 2.64
C MET A 136 -2.52 -11.64 2.23
N GLY A 137 -3.67 -11.20 2.73
CA GLY A 137 -4.97 -11.75 2.37
C GLY A 137 -5.27 -11.66 0.87
N SER A 138 -5.00 -10.52 0.24
CA SER A 138 -5.20 -10.34 -1.21
C SER A 138 -4.23 -11.17 -2.05
N SER A 139 -3.00 -11.42 -1.56
CA SER A 139 -2.01 -12.24 -2.27
C SER A 139 -2.36 -13.73 -2.25
N TYR A 140 -3.04 -14.21 -1.20
CA TYR A 140 -3.48 -15.61 -1.09
C TYR A 140 -4.84 -15.84 -1.76
N GLY A 141 -5.72 -14.84 -1.84
CA GLY A 141 -7.04 -14.97 -2.48
C GLY A 141 -7.00 -15.10 -4.02
N ILE A 142 -5.84 -14.92 -4.64
CA ILE A 142 -5.66 -15.03 -6.10
C ILE A 142 -5.30 -16.49 -6.52
N ILE A 143 -5.14 -17.41 -5.57
CA ILE A 143 -4.73 -18.82 -5.83
C ILE A 143 -5.94 -19.79 -5.80
N SER A 144 -7.15 -19.30 -5.61
CA SER A 144 -8.37 -20.12 -5.60
C SER A 144 -9.21 -19.95 -6.84
#